data_692a449b2effc96bc8e281f7cd7da2c0
#
_entry.id   692a449b2effc96bc8e281f7cd7da2c0
#
_cell.length_a   1.000
_cell.length_b   1.000
_cell.length_c   1.000
_cell.angle_alpha   90.00
_cell.angle_beta   90.00
_cell.angle_gamma   90.00
#
_symmetry.space_group_name_H-M   'P 1'
#
loop_
_entity.id
_entity.type
_entity.pdbx_description
1 polymer ?
#
loop_
_entity_poly.entity_id
_entity_poly.type
_entity_poly.pdbx_seq_one_letter_code
_entity_poly.pdbx_strand_id
1 'polypeptide(L)'
;MRRKEKSPPSPLYQRGEQAWNTRKPSPFLKGGHRGILQRLFSTIALCLLLLSCSLPKPNPLLEGPKLKGFEQAGPLTVYNRTNLFDYMNGEAEAYLPFGFRLLYVSIFSNEKTDSRMVLEIYDMSTPQGAGGILKEYSSEGGSGLPGIGDAAWADKGIVLLRQRNYFVRIFPDPSPENEVRPTMLEMIDLAREIAVAM
;
A
#
# COMPACT_ATOMS: atom_id res chain seq x y z
N MET A 1 -44.29 -46.22 22.58
CA MET A 1 -43.19 -47.02 23.22
C MET A 1 -41.96 -46.99 22.31
N ARG A 2 -40.95 -46.19 22.60
CA ARG A 2 -39.64 -46.25 21.93
C ARG A 2 -38.57 -46.51 22.98
N ARG A 3 -37.87 -47.63 22.82
CA ARG A 3 -36.76 -48.08 23.69
C ARG A 3 -35.57 -47.14 23.54
N LYS A 4 -34.99 -46.73 24.65
CA LYS A 4 -33.69 -46.05 24.74
C LYS A 4 -32.61 -47.11 24.68
N GLU A 5 -31.72 -46.99 23.71
CA GLU A 5 -30.51 -47.78 23.56
C GLU A 5 -29.38 -47.14 24.38
N LYS A 6 -28.74 -47.94 25.25
CA LYS A 6 -27.65 -47.51 26.14
C LYS A 6 -26.32 -47.73 25.44
N SER A 7 -25.48 -46.70 25.46
CA SER A 7 -24.10 -46.76 25.00
C SER A 7 -23.22 -47.66 25.88
N PRO A 8 -22.22 -48.35 25.31
CA PRO A 8 -21.32 -49.23 26.06
C PRO A 8 -20.24 -48.45 26.82
N PRO A 9 -19.69 -49.02 27.91
CA PRO A 9 -18.71 -48.40 28.78
C PRO A 9 -17.28 -48.49 28.19
N SER A 10 -16.45 -47.50 28.53
CA SER A 10 -15.02 -47.37 28.18
C SER A 10 -14.16 -48.41 28.86
N PRO A 11 -13.06 -48.90 28.24
CA PRO A 11 -12.17 -49.87 28.85
C PRO A 11 -11.24 -49.23 29.89
N LEU A 12 -11.11 -49.98 31.01
CA LEU A 12 -10.28 -49.71 32.17
C LEU A 12 -8.78 -49.70 31.85
N TYR A 13 -8.12 -48.71 32.42
CA TYR A 13 -6.68 -48.57 32.54
C TYR A 13 -6.06 -49.70 33.39
N GLN A 14 -5.20 -50.51 32.80
CA GLN A 14 -4.37 -51.43 33.53
C GLN A 14 -3.00 -50.83 33.85
N ARG A 15 -2.73 -50.76 35.14
CA ARG A 15 -1.47 -50.37 35.79
C ARG A 15 -0.47 -51.51 35.63
N GLY A 16 0.65 -51.28 34.94
CA GLY A 16 1.79 -52.21 34.94
C GLY A 16 2.97 -51.58 35.67
N GLU A 17 3.22 -52.03 36.88
CA GLU A 17 4.47 -51.81 37.62
C GLU A 17 5.57 -52.63 36.98
N GLN A 18 6.70 -52.01 36.58
CA GLN A 18 7.95 -52.75 36.34
C GLN A 18 9.16 -52.00 36.87
N ALA A 19 9.69 -52.59 37.92
CA ALA A 19 11.07 -52.83 38.33
C ALA A 19 12.15 -51.81 37.99
N TRP A 20 12.72 -51.28 39.06
CA TRP A 20 14.00 -50.59 39.15
C TRP A 20 15.15 -51.47 38.68
N ASN A 21 15.86 -51.04 37.64
CA ASN A 21 17.14 -51.62 37.27
C ASN A 21 18.25 -50.59 37.45
N THR A 22 19.02 -50.79 38.53
CA THR A 22 20.20 -50.02 38.89
C THR A 22 21.33 -50.28 37.88
N ARG A 23 21.62 -49.34 37.00
CA ARG A 23 22.90 -49.30 36.26
C ARG A 23 23.79 -48.19 36.78
N LYS A 24 25.00 -48.57 37.19
CA LYS A 24 26.08 -47.71 37.67
C LYS A 24 26.45 -46.67 36.62
N PRO A 25 26.81 -45.45 37.01
CA PRO A 25 27.32 -44.45 36.07
C PRO A 25 28.76 -44.75 35.68
N SER A 26 29.04 -44.77 34.39
CA SER A 26 30.40 -44.78 33.83
C SER A 26 31.06 -43.42 33.95
N PRO A 27 32.33 -43.35 34.36
CA PRO A 27 33.05 -42.08 34.42
C PRO A 27 33.74 -41.83 33.09
N PHE A 28 33.16 -41.01 32.21
CA PHE A 28 33.92 -40.32 31.14
C PHE A 28 32.98 -39.36 30.39
N LEU A 29 33.17 -38.07 30.62
CA LEU A 29 33.33 -37.01 29.61
C LEU A 29 33.24 -35.64 30.27
N LYS A 30 34.39 -35.16 30.75
CA LYS A 30 34.66 -33.72 30.84
C LYS A 30 34.82 -33.17 29.42
N GLY A 31 33.72 -32.81 28.76
CA GLY A 31 33.68 -32.13 27.48
C GLY A 31 33.01 -30.75 27.66
N GLY A 32 33.75 -29.71 27.47
CA GLY A 32 33.45 -28.36 27.86
C GLY A 32 32.17 -27.78 27.30
N HIS A 33 31.28 -27.42 28.18
CA HIS A 33 30.05 -26.67 27.89
C HIS A 33 30.27 -25.25 27.31
N ARG A 34 31.52 -24.78 27.25
CA ARG A 34 31.84 -23.43 26.70
C ARG A 34 31.70 -23.33 25.18
N GLY A 35 31.95 -24.38 24.42
CA GLY A 35 31.87 -24.34 22.96
C GLY A 35 30.43 -24.35 22.39
N ILE A 36 29.49 -24.98 23.10
CA ILE A 36 28.10 -25.11 22.65
C ILE A 36 27.33 -23.80 22.89
N LEU A 37 27.51 -23.17 24.05
CA LEU A 37 26.90 -21.85 24.31
C LEU A 37 27.40 -20.79 23.34
N GLN A 38 28.70 -20.77 23.03
CA GLN A 38 29.27 -19.76 22.13
C GLN A 38 28.77 -19.91 20.69
N ARG A 39 28.52 -21.14 20.23
CA ARG A 39 27.92 -21.42 18.91
C ARG A 39 26.44 -21.07 18.86
N LEU A 40 25.68 -21.32 19.96
CA LEU A 40 24.27 -20.94 20.07
C LEU A 40 24.09 -19.41 20.09
N PHE A 41 24.95 -18.68 20.80
CA PHE A 41 24.90 -17.20 20.78
C PHE A 41 25.25 -16.63 19.41
N SER A 42 26.20 -17.24 18.67
CA SER A 42 26.58 -16.80 17.34
C SER A 42 25.46 -17.03 16.31
N THR A 43 24.75 -18.16 16.38
CA THR A 43 23.63 -18.45 15.48
C THR A 43 22.39 -17.60 15.78
N ILE A 44 22.10 -17.32 17.05
CA ILE A 44 21.00 -16.43 17.46
C ILE A 44 21.30 -14.99 17.03
N ALA A 45 22.53 -14.50 17.20
CA ALA A 45 22.94 -13.18 16.75
C ALA A 45 22.86 -13.05 15.22
N LEU A 46 23.24 -14.08 14.46
CA LEU A 46 23.12 -14.10 13.00
C LEU A 46 21.65 -14.15 12.55
N CYS A 47 20.78 -14.88 13.21
CA CYS A 47 19.34 -14.90 12.95
C CYS A 47 18.69 -13.54 13.26
N LEU A 48 19.09 -12.86 14.33
CA LEU A 48 18.60 -11.50 14.66
C LEU A 48 19.05 -10.45 13.65
N LEU A 49 20.21 -10.60 13.03
CA LEU A 49 20.68 -9.72 11.96
C LEU A 49 19.92 -9.93 10.64
N LEU A 50 19.40 -11.13 10.38
CA LEU A 50 18.60 -11.44 9.20
C LEU A 50 17.11 -11.06 9.36
N LEU A 51 16.64 -10.82 10.59
CA LEU A 51 15.33 -10.23 10.88
C LEU A 51 15.36 -8.70 10.90
N SER A 52 16.31 -8.07 10.23
CA SER A 52 16.12 -6.68 9.77
C SER A 52 14.98 -6.70 8.73
N CYS A 53 13.75 -6.94 9.19
CA CYS A 53 12.57 -6.49 8.47
C CYS A 53 12.79 -4.99 8.25
N SER A 54 13.21 -4.63 7.04
CA SER A 54 13.11 -3.25 6.60
C SER A 54 11.64 -2.91 6.75
N LEU A 55 11.31 -2.15 7.79
CA LEU A 55 9.99 -1.54 7.91
C LEU A 55 9.69 -0.94 6.54
N PRO A 56 8.53 -1.23 5.95
CA PRO A 56 8.18 -0.62 4.68
C PRO A 56 8.35 0.89 4.90
N LYS A 57 9.19 1.52 4.08
CA LYS A 57 9.35 2.97 4.13
C LYS A 57 7.94 3.55 4.03
N PRO A 58 7.55 4.47 4.93
CA PRO A 58 6.26 5.12 4.81
C PRO A 58 6.15 5.63 3.36
N ASN A 59 5.04 5.30 2.70
CA ASN A 59 4.80 5.77 1.36
C ASN A 59 4.71 7.30 1.46
N PRO A 60 5.59 8.07 0.81
CA PRO A 60 5.57 9.54 0.91
C PRO A 60 4.21 10.13 0.51
N LEU A 61 3.40 9.36 -0.23
CA LEU A 61 2.03 9.71 -0.56
C LEU A 61 1.06 9.62 0.64
N LEU A 62 1.43 8.91 1.72
CA LEU A 62 0.61 8.77 2.94
C LEU A 62 0.84 9.90 3.95
N GLU A 63 1.99 10.56 3.89
CA GLU A 63 2.33 11.68 4.79
C GLU A 63 1.88 13.04 4.22
N GLY A 64 1.24 13.03 3.03
CA GLY A 64 0.90 14.22 2.26
C GLY A 64 2.19 14.91 1.78
N PRO A 65 2.52 14.89 0.49
CA PRO A 65 3.71 15.57 0.01
C PRO A 65 3.60 17.05 0.37
N LYS A 66 4.65 17.63 0.97
CA LYS A 66 4.76 19.08 1.12
C LYS A 66 5.00 19.66 -0.27
N LEU A 67 3.96 20.13 -0.92
CA LEU A 67 4.01 20.68 -2.25
C LEU A 67 4.21 22.20 -2.15
N LYS A 68 5.18 22.72 -2.87
CA LYS A 68 5.50 24.14 -2.83
C LYS A 68 4.35 24.97 -3.42
N GLY A 69 3.77 25.86 -2.64
CA GLY A 69 2.66 26.74 -3.05
C GLY A 69 1.29 26.09 -3.00
N PHE A 70 1.19 24.87 -2.40
CA PHE A 70 -0.06 24.16 -2.24
C PHE A 70 -0.18 23.57 -0.84
N GLU A 71 -1.35 23.72 -0.24
CA GLU A 71 -1.69 23.18 1.06
C GLU A 71 -2.76 22.10 0.94
N GLN A 72 -2.64 21.04 1.73
CA GLN A 72 -3.66 20.01 1.78
C GLN A 72 -4.90 20.55 2.51
N ALA A 73 -6.01 20.66 1.78
CA ALA A 73 -7.27 21.24 2.25
C ALA A 73 -8.27 20.20 2.75
N GLY A 74 -7.97 18.92 2.62
CA GLY A 74 -8.83 17.83 3.04
C GLY A 74 -8.06 16.59 3.48
N PRO A 75 -8.74 15.62 4.13
CA PRO A 75 -8.10 14.39 4.56
C PRO A 75 -7.64 13.55 3.35
N LEU A 76 -6.55 12.82 3.52
CA LEU A 76 -6.17 11.78 2.56
C LEU A 76 -7.11 10.58 2.73
N THR A 77 -7.84 10.24 1.68
CA THR A 77 -8.69 9.04 1.63
C THR A 77 -8.06 7.99 0.73
N VAL A 78 -8.12 6.72 1.13
CA VAL A 78 -7.52 5.61 0.38
C VAL A 78 -8.57 4.59 0.00
N TYR A 79 -8.62 4.26 -1.28
CA TYR A 79 -9.50 3.24 -1.85
C TYR A 79 -8.68 2.08 -2.40
N ASN A 80 -9.21 0.88 -2.29
CA ASN A 80 -8.66 -0.35 -2.85
C ASN A 80 -9.69 -1.02 -3.77
N ARG A 81 -9.39 -2.21 -4.29
CA ARG A 81 -10.29 -2.94 -5.20
C ARG A 81 -11.68 -3.25 -4.63
N THR A 82 -11.83 -3.31 -3.31
CA THR A 82 -13.11 -3.67 -2.67
C THR A 82 -14.03 -2.49 -2.46
N ASN A 83 -13.49 -1.27 -2.36
CA ASN A 83 -14.26 -0.05 -2.09
C ASN A 83 -14.05 1.06 -3.15
N LEU A 84 -13.38 0.79 -4.27
CA LEU A 84 -13.22 1.76 -5.35
C LEU A 84 -14.56 2.20 -5.94
N PHE A 85 -15.52 1.27 -6.03
CA PHE A 85 -16.86 1.54 -6.53
C PHE A 85 -17.65 2.54 -5.67
N ASP A 86 -17.35 2.62 -4.37
CA ASP A 86 -17.98 3.59 -3.47
C ASP A 86 -17.57 5.03 -3.83
N TYR A 87 -16.40 5.22 -4.44
CA TYR A 87 -15.88 6.50 -4.85
C TYR A 87 -16.33 6.91 -6.26
N MET A 88 -16.20 6.02 -7.25
CA MET A 88 -16.36 6.38 -8.66
C MET A 88 -17.40 5.55 -9.42
N ASN A 89 -18.22 4.75 -8.72
CA ASN A 89 -19.27 3.94 -9.34
C ASN A 89 -18.74 3.05 -10.49
N GLY A 90 -19.43 3.02 -11.62
CA GLY A 90 -19.08 2.21 -12.78
C GLY A 90 -17.76 2.59 -13.47
N GLU A 91 -17.22 3.79 -13.26
CA GLU A 91 -15.90 4.17 -13.80
C GLU A 91 -14.77 3.30 -13.23
N ALA A 92 -14.96 2.72 -12.03
CA ALA A 92 -14.00 1.82 -11.39
C ALA A 92 -13.55 0.66 -12.29
N GLU A 93 -14.45 0.13 -13.13
CA GLU A 93 -14.14 -0.98 -14.04
C GLU A 93 -13.07 -0.65 -15.09
N ALA A 94 -12.94 0.62 -15.47
CA ALA A 94 -11.95 1.05 -16.44
C ALA A 94 -10.51 0.90 -15.93
N TYR A 95 -10.29 0.93 -14.61
CA TYR A 95 -8.95 0.86 -14.01
C TYR A 95 -8.47 -0.57 -13.76
N LEU A 96 -9.39 -1.52 -13.54
CA LEU A 96 -9.07 -2.90 -13.15
C LEU A 96 -8.20 -3.65 -14.16
N PRO A 97 -8.43 -3.55 -15.51
CA PRO A 97 -7.62 -4.22 -16.53
C PRO A 97 -6.17 -3.73 -16.55
N PHE A 98 -5.91 -2.50 -16.12
CA PHE A 98 -4.58 -1.89 -16.08
C PHE A 98 -3.80 -2.18 -14.79
N GLY A 99 -4.30 -3.10 -13.94
CA GLY A 99 -3.59 -3.52 -12.72
C GLY A 99 -3.76 -2.59 -11.54
N PHE A 100 -4.90 -1.90 -11.44
CA PHE A 100 -5.24 -1.06 -10.29
C PHE A 100 -5.02 -1.78 -8.96
N ARG A 101 -4.41 -1.08 -8.00
CA ARG A 101 -4.14 -1.57 -6.65
C ARG A 101 -4.74 -0.67 -5.56
N LEU A 102 -4.39 0.61 -5.58
CA LEU A 102 -4.83 1.62 -4.62
C LEU A 102 -5.08 2.95 -5.32
N LEU A 103 -6.03 3.71 -4.79
CA LEU A 103 -6.26 5.11 -5.14
C LEU A 103 -6.12 5.94 -3.88
N TYR A 104 -5.32 6.99 -3.97
CA TYR A 104 -5.19 8.03 -2.95
C TYR A 104 -5.88 9.28 -3.44
N VAL A 105 -6.80 9.82 -2.65
CA VAL A 105 -7.56 11.03 -2.96
C VAL A 105 -7.35 12.08 -1.89
N SER A 106 -7.00 13.28 -2.29
CA SER A 106 -6.93 14.44 -1.41
C SER A 106 -7.29 15.72 -2.15
N ILE A 107 -7.68 16.75 -1.41
CA ILE A 107 -7.93 18.09 -1.93
C ILE A 107 -6.74 18.96 -1.55
N PHE A 108 -6.26 19.75 -2.53
CA PHE A 108 -5.22 20.74 -2.33
C PHE A 108 -5.75 22.14 -2.68
N SER A 109 -5.40 23.15 -1.88
CA SER A 109 -5.62 24.56 -2.21
C SER A 109 -4.32 25.22 -2.63
N ASN A 110 -4.40 26.14 -3.57
CA ASN A 110 -3.29 27.01 -3.94
C ASN A 110 -3.18 28.12 -2.88
N GLU A 111 -2.00 28.25 -2.26
CA GLU A 111 -1.76 29.23 -1.18
C GLU A 111 -1.96 30.69 -1.58
N LYS A 112 -1.92 31.01 -2.88
CA LYS A 112 -2.04 32.38 -3.37
C LYS A 112 -3.45 32.76 -3.78
N THR A 113 -4.19 31.80 -4.36
CA THR A 113 -5.49 32.05 -4.99
C THR A 113 -6.64 31.41 -4.24
N ASP A 114 -6.35 30.52 -3.29
CA ASP A 114 -7.31 29.69 -2.58
C ASP A 114 -8.15 28.78 -3.50
N SER A 115 -7.73 28.62 -4.76
CA SER A 115 -8.37 27.69 -5.69
C SER A 115 -8.11 26.25 -5.27
N ARG A 116 -9.15 25.41 -5.28
CA ARG A 116 -9.11 24.04 -4.79
C ARG A 116 -9.13 23.02 -5.92
N MET A 117 -8.29 22.01 -5.78
CA MET A 117 -8.10 20.95 -6.77
C MET A 117 -8.17 19.59 -6.09
N VAL A 118 -8.82 18.64 -6.73
CA VAL A 118 -8.75 17.22 -6.35
C VAL A 118 -7.50 16.63 -6.97
N LEU A 119 -6.72 15.96 -6.14
CA LEU A 119 -5.59 15.14 -6.53
C LEU A 119 -5.96 13.66 -6.31
N GLU A 120 -5.92 12.90 -7.39
CA GLU A 120 -6.09 11.44 -7.39
C GLU A 120 -4.79 10.79 -7.84
N ILE A 121 -4.26 9.87 -7.03
CA ILE A 121 -3.05 9.11 -7.35
C ILE A 121 -3.40 7.63 -7.35
N TYR A 122 -3.35 7.01 -8.50
CA TYR A 122 -3.63 5.59 -8.73
C TYR A 122 -2.33 4.79 -8.77
N ASP A 123 -2.16 3.83 -7.88
CA ASP A 123 -1.13 2.81 -7.99
C ASP A 123 -1.63 1.72 -8.95
N MET A 124 -1.02 1.65 -10.12
CA MET A 124 -1.36 0.71 -11.19
C MET A 124 -0.47 -0.53 -11.19
N SER A 125 0.24 -0.80 -10.11
CA SER A 125 1.17 -1.92 -9.93
C SER A 125 2.38 -1.90 -10.88
N THR A 126 2.23 -1.49 -12.13
CA THR A 126 3.28 -1.47 -13.15
C THR A 126 3.29 -0.17 -13.96
N PRO A 127 4.46 0.23 -14.50
CA PRO A 127 4.56 1.37 -15.41
C PRO A 127 3.73 1.20 -16.69
N GLN A 128 3.58 -0.05 -17.19
CA GLN A 128 2.76 -0.37 -18.33
C GLN A 128 1.27 -0.13 -18.05
N GLY A 129 0.79 -0.54 -16.87
CA GLY A 129 -0.57 -0.27 -16.41
C GLY A 129 -0.86 1.23 -16.32
N ALA A 130 0.05 1.99 -15.67
CA ALA A 130 -0.08 3.44 -15.59
C ALA A 130 -0.03 4.14 -16.97
N GLY A 131 0.80 3.64 -17.88
CA GLY A 131 0.85 4.15 -19.25
C GLY A 131 -0.39 3.79 -20.07
N GLY A 132 -0.96 2.60 -19.87
CA GLY A 132 -2.19 2.15 -20.53
C GLY A 132 -3.38 3.01 -20.15
N ILE A 133 -3.58 3.26 -18.86
CA ILE A 133 -4.68 4.11 -18.38
C ILE A 133 -4.50 5.57 -18.77
N LEU A 134 -3.26 6.11 -18.75
CA LEU A 134 -3.00 7.46 -19.26
C LEU A 134 -3.42 7.60 -20.74
N LYS A 135 -3.07 6.62 -21.59
CA LYS A 135 -3.44 6.61 -22.99
C LYS A 135 -4.96 6.54 -23.20
N GLU A 136 -5.65 5.76 -22.37
CA GLU A 136 -7.12 5.64 -22.42
C GLU A 136 -7.81 6.97 -22.12
N TYR A 137 -7.28 7.73 -21.14
CA TYR A 137 -7.84 9.03 -20.74
C TYR A 137 -7.30 10.22 -21.53
N SER A 138 -6.23 10.03 -22.34
CA SER A 138 -5.70 11.09 -23.20
C SER A 138 -6.60 11.28 -24.42
N SER A 139 -7.23 12.46 -24.55
CA SER A 139 -8.10 12.77 -25.69
C SER A 139 -7.33 13.37 -26.86
N GLU A 140 -7.88 13.28 -28.07
CA GLU A 140 -7.31 13.93 -29.26
C GLU A 140 -7.30 15.47 -29.19
N GLY A 141 -8.15 16.05 -28.32
CA GLY A 141 -8.27 17.51 -28.16
C GLY A 141 -7.30 18.11 -27.15
N GLY A 142 -6.57 17.29 -26.39
CA GLY A 142 -5.63 17.74 -25.37
C GLY A 142 -4.21 17.95 -25.89
N SER A 143 -3.31 18.33 -24.99
CA SER A 143 -1.90 18.62 -25.30
C SER A 143 -0.95 17.90 -24.37
N GLY A 144 0.12 17.32 -24.91
CA GLY A 144 1.20 16.77 -24.12
C GLY A 144 1.95 17.86 -23.36
N LEU A 145 2.33 17.56 -22.12
CA LEU A 145 3.10 18.46 -21.24
C LEU A 145 4.52 17.91 -21.07
N PRO A 146 5.48 18.33 -21.90
CA PRO A 146 6.85 17.83 -21.81
C PRO A 146 7.53 18.24 -20.50
N GLY A 147 8.37 17.36 -19.95
CA GLY A 147 9.16 17.63 -18.74
C GLY A 147 8.38 17.52 -17.42
N ILE A 148 7.19 16.95 -17.44
CA ILE A 148 6.41 16.64 -16.24
C ILE A 148 6.27 15.14 -16.12
N GLY A 149 6.90 14.56 -15.09
CA GLY A 149 6.94 13.12 -14.89
C GLY A 149 7.49 12.35 -16.09
N ASP A 150 7.12 11.08 -16.21
CA ASP A 150 7.47 10.24 -17.36
C ASP A 150 6.60 10.58 -18.60
N ALA A 151 5.37 11.05 -18.39
CA ALA A 151 4.45 11.56 -19.40
C ALA A 151 3.33 12.36 -18.72
N ALA A 152 2.90 13.45 -19.34
CA ALA A 152 1.77 14.23 -18.85
C ALA A 152 0.94 14.79 -20.01
N TRP A 153 -0.32 15.06 -19.71
CA TRP A 153 -1.33 15.49 -20.67
C TRP A 153 -2.31 16.47 -20.01
N ALA A 154 -2.75 17.50 -20.74
CA ALA A 154 -3.77 18.42 -20.27
C ALA A 154 -4.89 18.55 -21.29
N ASP A 155 -6.14 18.51 -20.83
CA ASP A 155 -7.33 18.72 -21.64
C ASP A 155 -8.49 19.20 -20.76
N LYS A 156 -9.27 20.19 -21.25
CA LYS A 156 -10.58 20.65 -20.76
C LYS A 156 -10.77 20.67 -19.24
N GLY A 157 -9.78 21.16 -18.50
CA GLY A 157 -9.86 21.30 -17.04
C GLY A 157 -9.40 20.06 -16.26
N ILE A 158 -8.64 19.18 -16.88
CA ILE A 158 -7.95 18.08 -16.21
C ILE A 158 -6.47 18.03 -16.62
N VAL A 159 -5.61 17.69 -15.67
CA VAL A 159 -4.23 17.34 -15.93
C VAL A 159 -4.03 15.88 -15.56
N LEU A 160 -3.46 15.13 -16.47
CA LEU A 160 -3.10 13.71 -16.32
C LEU A 160 -1.60 13.58 -16.29
N LEU A 161 -1.08 12.70 -15.43
CA LEU A 161 0.34 12.50 -15.25
C LEU A 161 0.63 11.00 -15.06
N ARG A 162 1.70 10.50 -15.66
CA ARG A 162 2.31 9.22 -15.33
C ARG A 162 3.67 9.45 -14.71
N GLN A 163 3.91 8.82 -13.57
CA GLN A 163 5.22 8.74 -12.92
C GLN A 163 5.43 7.31 -12.44
N ARG A 164 6.40 6.59 -13.02
CA ARG A 164 6.64 5.17 -12.72
C ARG A 164 5.36 4.32 -12.90
N ASN A 165 4.91 3.64 -11.85
CA ASN A 165 3.67 2.85 -11.82
C ASN A 165 2.44 3.65 -11.35
N TYR A 166 2.57 4.95 -11.18
CA TYR A 166 1.46 5.80 -10.75
C TYR A 166 0.83 6.53 -11.95
N PHE A 167 -0.49 6.52 -11.98
CA PHE A 167 -1.31 7.40 -12.81
C PHE A 167 -1.94 8.45 -11.92
N VAL A 168 -1.92 9.71 -12.32
CA VAL A 168 -2.41 10.83 -11.52
C VAL A 168 -3.42 11.62 -12.32
N ARG A 169 -4.50 12.04 -11.65
CA ARG A 169 -5.50 12.98 -12.17
C ARG A 169 -5.56 14.21 -11.26
N ILE A 170 -5.57 15.38 -11.86
CA ILE A 170 -5.75 16.66 -11.16
C ILE A 170 -6.86 17.42 -11.86
N PHE A 171 -7.88 17.82 -11.12
CA PHE A 171 -9.02 18.54 -11.66
C PHE A 171 -9.62 19.48 -10.59
N PRO A 172 -10.44 20.48 -10.98
CA PRO A 172 -11.08 21.39 -10.03
C PRO A 172 -11.94 20.64 -9.02
N ASP A 173 -11.82 20.99 -7.73
CA ASP A 173 -12.74 20.50 -6.71
C ASP A 173 -14.19 20.83 -7.09
N PRO A 174 -15.07 19.82 -7.26
CA PRO A 174 -16.45 20.03 -7.68
C PRO A 174 -17.36 20.58 -6.58
N SER A 175 -16.85 20.68 -5.33
CA SER A 175 -17.66 21.11 -4.20
C SER A 175 -18.20 22.54 -4.40
N PRO A 176 -19.43 22.81 -3.90
CA PRO A 176 -20.04 24.14 -4.01
C PRO A 176 -19.24 25.25 -3.30
N GLU A 177 -18.46 24.87 -2.27
CA GLU A 177 -17.62 25.78 -1.51
C GLU A 177 -16.38 26.25 -2.29
N ASN A 178 -16.08 25.61 -3.42
CA ASN A 178 -14.96 26.01 -4.28
C ASN A 178 -15.38 27.18 -5.21
N GLU A 179 -15.41 28.38 -4.64
CA GLU A 179 -15.80 29.59 -5.38
C GLU A 179 -14.75 30.02 -6.43
N VAL A 180 -13.46 29.76 -6.14
CA VAL A 180 -12.34 30.10 -7.02
C VAL A 180 -11.91 28.88 -7.80
N ARG A 181 -12.24 28.86 -9.10
CA ARG A 181 -11.83 27.76 -9.99
C ARG A 181 -10.35 27.83 -10.31
N PRO A 182 -9.60 26.72 -10.19
CA PRO A 182 -8.20 26.69 -10.57
C PRO A 182 -8.04 26.90 -12.08
N THR A 183 -7.01 27.62 -12.43
CA THR A 183 -6.56 27.74 -13.82
C THR A 183 -5.84 26.46 -14.26
N MET A 184 -5.75 26.22 -15.57
CA MET A 184 -4.94 25.13 -16.10
C MET A 184 -3.48 25.22 -15.65
N LEU A 185 -2.93 26.44 -15.56
CA LEU A 185 -1.55 26.65 -15.12
C LEU A 185 -1.33 26.20 -13.68
N GLU A 186 -2.23 26.51 -12.76
CA GLU A 186 -2.16 26.07 -11.37
C GLU A 186 -2.21 24.55 -11.26
N MET A 187 -3.06 23.87 -12.03
CA MET A 187 -3.12 22.41 -12.07
C MET A 187 -1.82 21.79 -12.64
N ILE A 188 -1.22 22.43 -13.66
CA ILE A 188 0.08 22.03 -14.21
C ILE A 188 1.19 22.24 -13.17
N ASP A 189 1.17 23.32 -12.41
CA ASP A 189 2.15 23.58 -11.35
C ASP A 189 2.03 22.52 -10.23
N LEU A 190 0.82 22.16 -9.83
CA LEU A 190 0.59 21.05 -8.90
C LEU A 190 1.14 19.72 -9.47
N ALA A 191 0.91 19.45 -10.75
CA ALA A 191 1.43 18.24 -11.40
C ALA A 191 2.97 18.18 -11.39
N ARG A 192 3.67 19.32 -11.57
CA ARG A 192 5.13 19.37 -11.46
C ARG A 192 5.62 19.05 -10.05
N GLU A 193 5.01 19.65 -9.03
CA GLU A 193 5.36 19.37 -7.63
C GLU A 193 5.14 17.89 -7.28
N ILE A 194 4.02 17.32 -7.71
CA ILE A 194 3.73 15.89 -7.52
C ILE A 194 4.76 15.00 -8.23
N ALA A 195 5.12 15.31 -9.47
CA ALA A 195 6.11 14.54 -10.22
C ALA A 195 7.48 14.51 -9.54
N VAL A 196 7.87 15.60 -8.88
CA VAL A 196 9.13 15.71 -8.13
C VAL A 196 9.06 14.94 -6.80
N ALA A 197 7.89 14.93 -6.16
CA ALA A 197 7.68 14.25 -4.86
C ALA A 197 7.59 12.73 -4.96
N MET A 198 7.32 12.16 -6.14
CA MET A 198 7.14 10.71 -6.42
C MET A 198 8.41 10.04 -6.92
#